data_e7c1fb5dafbca332aa7062a165773025
#
_entry.id   e7c1fb5dafbca332aa7062a165773025
#
_cell.length_a   1.000
_cell.length_b   1.000
_cell.length_c   1.000
_cell.angle_alpha   90.00
_cell.angle_beta   90.00
_cell.angle_gamma   90.00
#
_symmetry.space_group_name_H-M   'P 1'
#
loop_
_entity.id
_entity.type
_entity.pdbx_description
1 polymer ?
#
loop_
_entity_poly.entity_id
_entity_poly.type
_entity_poly.pdbx_seq_one_letter_code
_entity_poly.pdbx_strand_id
1 'polypeptide(L)'
;VLCLLALIGHGASAQGAGTLFDHVTTGYELTGAHKLQACESCHVDAVFQGTPRECLACHSRGSRVGATPKTSDHILSTERCDACHTTSAWTPATRFDHEETRGSCTSCHNNAQAPGKPAGHIATTMECNACHGTVAWSPSKFDHGTVTGNCASCHSPGSTATAKGPSHLQTSNSCEACHTVGGWSPTISVDHTQVIGSCASCHDGTRAIGRGSKHIPS
;
A
#
# COMPACT_ATOMS: atom_id res chain seq x y z
N VAL A 1 64.89 0.58 -51.50
CA VAL A 1 64.38 -0.47 -50.62
C VAL A 1 64.23 0.11 -49.25
N LEU A 2 62.99 0.51 -48.90
CA LEU A 2 62.68 1.07 -47.59
C LEU A 2 62.06 -0.05 -46.74
N CYS A 3 62.75 -0.46 -45.69
CA CYS A 3 62.25 -1.42 -44.73
C CYS A 3 61.38 -0.67 -43.66
N LEU A 4 60.07 -0.95 -43.68
CA LEU A 4 59.13 -0.43 -42.68
C LEU A 4 59.11 -1.43 -41.51
N LEU A 5 59.69 -1.04 -40.37
CA LEU A 5 59.59 -1.80 -39.12
C LEU A 5 58.25 -1.46 -38.45
N ALA A 6 57.30 -2.44 -38.49
CA ALA A 6 56.08 -2.35 -37.73
C ALA A 6 56.33 -2.68 -36.24
N LEU A 7 56.22 -1.68 -35.39
CA LEU A 7 56.18 -1.86 -33.93
C LEU A 7 54.84 -2.42 -33.52
N ILE A 8 54.77 -3.70 -33.21
CA ILE A 8 53.64 -4.35 -32.60
C ILE A 8 53.69 -3.98 -31.09
N GLY A 9 52.90 -3.00 -30.73
CA GLY A 9 52.66 -2.69 -29.32
C GLY A 9 51.88 -3.83 -28.66
N HIS A 10 52.52 -4.62 -27.83
CA HIS A 10 51.88 -5.57 -26.96
C HIS A 10 51.17 -4.75 -25.85
N GLY A 11 49.86 -4.55 -26.00
CA GLY A 11 49.01 -4.11 -24.91
C GLY A 11 49.03 -5.21 -23.83
N ALA A 12 49.77 -4.94 -22.75
CA ALA A 12 49.66 -5.75 -21.54
C ALA A 12 48.25 -5.57 -20.99
N SER A 13 47.37 -6.55 -21.27
CA SER A 13 46.15 -6.68 -20.53
C SER A 13 46.56 -6.95 -19.07
N ALA A 14 46.41 -5.97 -18.21
CA ALA A 14 46.49 -6.16 -16.76
C ALA A 14 45.32 -7.08 -16.38
N GLN A 15 45.58 -8.37 -16.44
CA GLN A 15 44.71 -9.36 -15.80
C GLN A 15 44.85 -9.04 -14.30
N GLY A 16 43.74 -8.52 -13.73
CA GLY A 16 43.67 -8.16 -12.35
C GLY A 16 44.08 -9.36 -11.49
N ALA A 17 45.15 -9.19 -10.72
CA ALA A 17 45.44 -10.03 -9.56
C ALA A 17 44.33 -9.74 -8.54
N GLY A 18 43.11 -10.11 -8.95
CA GLY A 18 41.92 -9.95 -8.14
C GLY A 18 41.90 -11.02 -7.08
N THR A 19 41.98 -10.61 -5.85
CA THR A 19 41.27 -11.18 -4.74
C THR A 19 41.92 -12.34 -4.00
N LEU A 20 43.06 -12.07 -3.41
CA LEU A 20 43.47 -12.82 -2.22
C LEU A 20 42.90 -12.19 -0.93
N PHE A 21 42.19 -11.06 -1.03
CA PHE A 21 41.61 -10.39 0.13
C PHE A 21 40.14 -10.77 0.29
N ASP A 22 39.81 -11.38 1.44
CA ASP A 22 38.45 -11.76 1.78
C ASP A 22 37.73 -10.61 2.49
N HIS A 23 36.80 -9.95 1.79
CA HIS A 23 35.98 -8.88 2.35
C HIS A 23 35.02 -9.33 3.45
N VAL A 24 34.70 -10.63 3.56
CA VAL A 24 33.88 -11.15 4.65
C VAL A 24 34.49 -10.81 6.00
N THR A 25 35.83 -10.83 6.11
CA THR A 25 36.55 -10.49 7.33
C THR A 25 36.40 -9.04 7.76
N THR A 26 36.01 -8.14 6.81
CA THR A 26 35.74 -6.73 7.10
C THR A 26 34.29 -6.47 7.53
N GLY A 27 33.43 -7.49 7.46
CA GLY A 27 31.99 -7.37 7.67
C GLY A 27 31.24 -6.76 6.48
N TYR A 28 31.87 -6.71 5.29
CA TYR A 28 31.22 -6.34 4.03
C TYR A 28 31.52 -7.38 2.96
N GLU A 29 30.62 -8.35 2.81
CA GLU A 29 30.75 -9.36 1.78
C GLU A 29 30.45 -8.77 0.41
N LEU A 30 31.35 -8.94 -0.55
CA LEU A 30 31.11 -8.58 -1.94
C LEU A 30 30.15 -9.61 -2.57
N THR A 31 28.94 -9.14 -2.93
CA THR A 31 27.91 -9.97 -3.56
C THR A 31 27.47 -9.40 -4.89
N GLY A 32 26.90 -10.24 -5.76
CA GLY A 32 26.36 -9.83 -7.04
C GLY A 32 27.35 -9.05 -7.90
N ALA A 33 26.93 -7.91 -8.40
CA ALA A 33 27.74 -7.03 -9.25
C ALA A 33 28.99 -6.46 -8.56
N HIS A 34 28.99 -6.36 -7.23
CA HIS A 34 30.14 -5.86 -6.47
C HIS A 34 31.33 -6.84 -6.52
N LYS A 35 31.11 -8.14 -6.73
CA LYS A 35 32.19 -9.15 -6.88
C LYS A 35 33.12 -8.88 -8.07
N LEU A 36 32.60 -8.20 -9.06
CA LEU A 36 33.30 -7.98 -10.34
C LEU A 36 34.00 -6.63 -10.43
N GLN A 37 33.92 -5.82 -9.37
CA GLN A 37 34.51 -4.49 -9.36
C GLN A 37 36.00 -4.54 -9.00
N ALA A 38 36.79 -3.65 -9.63
CA ALA A 38 38.16 -3.43 -9.26
C ALA A 38 38.25 -2.75 -7.87
N CYS A 39 39.36 -2.95 -7.17
CA CYS A 39 39.54 -2.39 -5.83
C CYS A 39 39.32 -0.88 -5.78
N GLU A 40 39.83 -0.18 -6.78
CA GLU A 40 39.80 1.29 -6.91
C GLU A 40 38.39 1.83 -7.18
N SER A 41 37.49 0.96 -7.65
CA SER A 41 36.06 1.34 -7.84
C SER A 41 35.37 1.68 -6.53
N CYS A 42 35.86 1.14 -5.41
CA CYS A 42 35.34 1.37 -4.07
C CYS A 42 36.34 2.13 -3.19
N HIS A 43 37.63 1.80 -3.33
CA HIS A 43 38.76 2.37 -2.55
C HIS A 43 39.41 3.51 -3.31
N VAL A 44 38.70 4.64 -3.41
CA VAL A 44 39.18 5.82 -4.13
C VAL A 44 40.46 6.34 -3.47
N ASP A 45 41.44 6.71 -4.30
CA ASP A 45 42.80 7.19 -3.88
C ASP A 45 43.52 6.15 -2.99
N ALA A 46 43.26 4.85 -3.17
CA ALA A 46 43.84 3.76 -2.37
C ALA A 46 43.56 3.85 -0.86
N VAL A 47 42.42 4.48 -0.49
CA VAL A 47 41.97 4.55 0.91
C VAL A 47 41.14 3.32 1.23
N PHE A 48 41.73 2.38 1.95
CA PHE A 48 41.07 1.07 2.30
C PHE A 48 40.30 1.13 3.61
N GLN A 49 40.74 1.92 4.57
CA GLN A 49 40.06 2.06 5.86
C GLN A 49 38.97 3.14 5.81
N GLY A 50 37.83 2.85 6.48
CA GLY A 50 36.73 3.81 6.57
C GLY A 50 35.87 3.88 5.31
N THR A 51 35.99 2.94 4.37
CA THR A 51 35.08 2.83 3.23
C THR A 51 33.65 2.58 3.76
N PRO A 52 32.67 3.42 3.40
CA PRO A 52 31.30 3.25 3.85
C PRO A 52 30.69 1.92 3.38
N ARG A 53 29.70 1.44 4.12
CA ARG A 53 28.99 0.19 3.81
C ARG A 53 27.57 0.43 3.38
N GLU A 54 27.03 1.61 3.64
CA GLU A 54 25.67 2.00 3.30
C GLU A 54 25.56 2.26 1.79
N CYS A 55 24.49 1.72 1.17
CA CYS A 55 24.29 1.80 -0.27
C CYS A 55 24.40 3.25 -0.81
N LEU A 56 23.72 4.21 -0.15
CA LEU A 56 23.70 5.61 -0.58
C LEU A 56 25.03 6.34 -0.44
N ALA A 57 25.95 5.87 0.37
CA ALA A 57 27.28 6.47 0.46
C ALA A 57 28.02 6.40 -0.89
N CYS A 58 27.71 5.37 -1.68
CA CYS A 58 28.29 5.19 -3.02
C CYS A 58 27.26 5.46 -4.12
N HIS A 59 25.99 5.07 -3.94
CA HIS A 59 24.93 5.19 -4.94
C HIS A 59 24.11 6.50 -4.81
N SER A 60 24.76 7.58 -4.40
CA SER A 60 24.19 8.93 -4.39
C SER A 60 24.80 9.80 -5.47
N ARG A 61 24.05 10.84 -5.89
CA ARG A 61 24.58 11.84 -6.82
C ARG A 61 25.73 12.60 -6.15
N GLY A 62 26.86 12.69 -6.86
CA GLY A 62 28.04 13.38 -6.37
C GLY A 62 28.90 12.58 -5.40
N SER A 63 28.63 11.28 -5.22
CA SER A 63 29.58 10.41 -4.52
C SER A 63 30.92 10.37 -5.24
N ARG A 64 32.00 10.14 -4.50
CA ARG A 64 33.35 10.00 -5.09
C ARG A 64 33.49 8.70 -5.89
N VAL A 65 32.62 7.76 -5.68
CA VAL A 65 32.57 6.47 -6.37
C VAL A 65 31.68 6.60 -7.59
N GLY A 66 32.09 6.10 -8.74
CA GLY A 66 31.32 6.17 -10.00
C GLY A 66 30.15 5.19 -10.07
N ALA A 67 29.49 4.91 -8.93
CA ALA A 67 28.33 4.02 -8.86
C ALA A 67 27.06 4.67 -9.41
N THR A 68 26.16 3.87 -9.98
CA THR A 68 24.87 4.35 -10.49
C THR A 68 24.04 4.94 -9.35
N PRO A 69 23.70 6.23 -9.39
CA PRO A 69 22.95 6.86 -8.30
C PRO A 69 21.47 6.52 -8.36
N LYS A 70 20.78 6.66 -7.23
CA LYS A 70 19.30 6.68 -7.17
C LYS A 70 18.77 7.79 -8.10
N THR A 71 17.85 7.44 -8.99
CA THR A 71 17.31 8.37 -9.98
C THR A 71 16.31 9.35 -9.37
N SER A 72 16.05 10.48 -10.02
CA SER A 72 15.12 11.50 -9.52
C SER A 72 13.65 11.06 -9.57
N ASP A 73 13.33 10.12 -10.45
CA ASP A 73 12.02 9.52 -10.66
C ASP A 73 11.82 8.22 -9.88
N HIS A 74 12.80 7.85 -9.05
CA HIS A 74 12.66 6.71 -8.15
C HIS A 74 11.51 6.96 -7.17
N ILE A 75 10.73 5.90 -6.87
CA ILE A 75 9.68 5.97 -5.84
C ILE A 75 10.25 6.57 -4.55
N LEU A 76 9.45 7.39 -3.88
CA LEU A 76 9.82 7.93 -2.57
C LEU A 76 9.96 6.78 -1.57
N SER A 77 11.16 6.55 -1.12
CA SER A 77 11.50 5.46 -0.21
C SER A 77 12.54 5.90 0.82
N THR A 78 12.69 5.10 1.87
CA THR A 78 13.81 5.25 2.80
C THR A 78 15.15 4.94 2.11
N GLU A 79 16.21 4.92 2.87
CA GLU A 79 17.55 4.62 2.38
C GLU A 79 17.87 3.11 2.39
N ARG A 80 16.92 2.27 2.79
CA ARG A 80 17.05 0.82 2.78
C ARG A 80 16.82 0.24 1.39
N CYS A 81 17.81 0.35 0.54
CA CYS A 81 17.77 -0.13 -0.84
C CYS A 81 17.55 -1.65 -0.93
N ASP A 82 18.08 -2.39 0.04
CA ASP A 82 17.97 -3.84 0.15
C ASP A 82 16.54 -4.34 0.47
N ALA A 83 15.66 -3.46 0.88
CA ALA A 83 14.24 -3.78 1.05
C ALA A 83 13.53 -4.10 -0.29
N CYS A 84 14.07 -3.60 -1.40
CA CYS A 84 13.50 -3.78 -2.73
C CYS A 84 14.48 -4.39 -3.73
N HIS A 85 15.76 -4.07 -3.63
CA HIS A 85 16.81 -4.45 -4.57
C HIS A 85 17.77 -5.49 -3.99
N THR A 86 18.45 -6.19 -4.88
CA THR A 86 19.60 -7.02 -4.51
C THR A 86 20.81 -6.63 -5.35
N THR A 87 22.00 -6.94 -4.88
CA THR A 87 23.24 -6.69 -5.62
C THR A 87 23.36 -7.51 -6.91
N SER A 88 22.57 -8.58 -7.06
CA SER A 88 22.53 -9.45 -8.24
C SER A 88 21.42 -9.10 -9.21
N ALA A 89 20.35 -8.43 -8.75
CA ALA A 89 19.19 -8.05 -9.54
C ALA A 89 18.70 -6.67 -9.09
N TRP A 90 19.36 -5.63 -9.59
CA TRP A 90 19.03 -4.26 -9.23
C TRP A 90 17.76 -3.76 -9.93
N THR A 91 17.61 -4.09 -11.22
CA THR A 91 16.46 -3.71 -12.04
C THR A 91 16.00 -4.92 -12.87
N PRO A 92 14.70 -5.27 -12.79
CA PRO A 92 13.67 -4.71 -11.91
C PRO A 92 13.89 -5.07 -10.44
N ALA A 93 13.26 -4.32 -9.52
CA ALA A 93 13.22 -4.68 -8.11
C ALA A 93 12.55 -6.05 -7.94
N THR A 94 13.14 -6.93 -7.14
CA THR A 94 12.67 -8.33 -6.99
C THR A 94 11.64 -8.49 -5.89
N ARG A 95 11.49 -7.49 -5.03
CA ARG A 95 10.52 -7.43 -3.92
C ARG A 95 10.15 -5.98 -3.66
N PHE A 96 9.11 -5.79 -2.89
CA PHE A 96 8.60 -4.47 -2.54
C PHE A 96 8.16 -4.47 -1.07
N ASP A 97 8.79 -3.63 -0.27
CA ASP A 97 8.44 -3.44 1.13
C ASP A 97 7.69 -2.11 1.29
N HIS A 98 6.42 -2.18 1.64
CA HIS A 98 5.59 -1.00 1.84
C HIS A 98 6.00 -0.15 3.04
N GLU A 99 6.64 -0.74 4.05
CA GLU A 99 7.09 0.00 5.24
C GLU A 99 8.25 0.96 4.90
N GLU A 100 9.00 0.64 3.86
CA GLU A 100 10.12 1.43 3.38
C GLU A 100 9.71 2.50 2.34
N THR A 101 8.42 2.59 1.99
CA THR A 101 7.92 3.59 1.04
C THR A 101 7.36 4.82 1.74
N ARG A 102 7.41 5.95 1.05
CA ARG A 102 6.88 7.24 1.50
C ARG A 102 5.87 7.76 0.47
N GLY A 103 4.90 8.52 0.95
CA GLY A 103 3.86 9.10 0.09
C GLY A 103 2.50 8.44 0.28
N SER A 104 1.50 8.92 -0.47
CA SER A 104 0.15 8.36 -0.42
C SER A 104 0.07 7.05 -1.20
N CYS A 105 -0.80 6.16 -0.77
CA CYS A 105 -1.03 4.88 -1.47
C CYS A 105 -1.42 5.10 -2.95
N THR A 106 -2.20 6.13 -3.23
CA THR A 106 -2.68 6.47 -4.56
C THR A 106 -1.60 6.97 -5.51
N SER A 107 -0.44 7.39 -5.00
CA SER A 107 0.68 7.78 -5.86
C SER A 107 1.20 6.62 -6.71
N CYS A 108 1.08 5.39 -6.20
CA CYS A 108 1.46 4.17 -6.91
C CYS A 108 0.23 3.34 -7.32
N HIS A 109 -0.79 3.24 -6.43
CA HIS A 109 -2.02 2.48 -6.69
C HIS A 109 -3.01 3.32 -7.51
N ASN A 110 -2.64 3.62 -8.74
CA ASN A 110 -3.31 4.51 -9.70
C ASN A 110 -3.78 3.81 -10.98
N ASN A 111 -3.75 2.47 -11.03
CA ASN A 111 -4.02 1.63 -12.20
C ASN A 111 -2.99 1.73 -13.34
N ALA A 112 -1.93 2.51 -13.18
CA ALA A 112 -0.83 2.57 -14.13
C ALA A 112 0.41 1.84 -13.59
N GLN A 113 0.79 2.10 -12.34
CA GLN A 113 1.95 1.48 -11.70
C GLN A 113 1.57 0.24 -10.89
N ALA A 114 0.46 0.32 -10.15
CA ALA A 114 -0.11 -0.79 -9.41
C ALA A 114 -1.64 -0.72 -9.43
N PRO A 115 -2.35 -1.84 -9.17
CA PRO A 115 -3.81 -1.86 -9.11
C PRO A 115 -4.34 -0.81 -8.12
N GLY A 116 -5.22 0.05 -8.60
CA GLY A 116 -5.93 1.05 -7.79
C GLY A 116 -7.29 0.58 -7.31
N LYS A 117 -8.16 1.52 -6.95
CA LYS A 117 -9.54 1.21 -6.55
C LYS A 117 -10.30 0.59 -7.73
N PRO A 118 -10.93 -0.58 -7.57
CA PRO A 118 -11.80 -1.17 -8.59
C PRO A 118 -13.08 -0.35 -8.77
N ALA A 119 -13.79 -0.54 -9.88
CA ALA A 119 -15.01 0.21 -10.21
C ALA A 119 -16.13 0.10 -9.15
N GLY A 120 -16.21 -1.03 -8.43
CA GLY A 120 -17.17 -1.24 -7.35
C GLY A 120 -16.69 -0.82 -5.95
N HIS A 121 -15.54 -0.16 -5.86
CA HIS A 121 -15.03 0.31 -4.57
C HIS A 121 -15.92 1.43 -4.03
N ILE A 122 -16.12 1.44 -2.71
CA ILE A 122 -16.84 2.52 -2.01
C ILE A 122 -16.23 3.87 -2.37
N ALA A 123 -17.07 4.81 -2.78
CA ALA A 123 -16.63 6.17 -3.08
C ALA A 123 -16.16 6.85 -1.78
N THR A 124 -14.89 7.16 -1.70
CA THR A 124 -14.27 7.81 -0.55
C THR A 124 -13.06 8.63 -0.99
N THR A 125 -12.84 9.75 -0.33
CA THR A 125 -11.64 10.57 -0.45
C THR A 125 -10.57 10.22 0.59
N MET A 126 -10.86 9.29 1.48
CA MET A 126 -9.93 8.87 2.52
C MET A 126 -8.74 8.11 1.95
N GLU A 127 -7.60 8.21 2.63
CA GLU A 127 -6.43 7.39 2.34
C GLU A 127 -6.74 5.90 2.57
N CYS A 128 -6.11 5.06 1.78
CA CYS A 128 -6.40 3.61 1.76
C CYS A 128 -6.18 2.94 3.12
N ASN A 129 -5.19 3.40 3.88
CA ASN A 129 -4.83 2.87 5.19
C ASN A 129 -5.88 3.16 6.29
N ALA A 130 -6.86 4.01 6.02
CA ALA A 130 -8.00 4.19 6.93
C ALA A 130 -8.86 2.93 7.04
N CYS A 131 -8.84 2.09 6.00
CA CYS A 131 -9.63 0.86 5.93
C CYS A 131 -8.77 -0.39 5.69
N HIS A 132 -7.64 -0.25 5.01
CA HIS A 132 -6.79 -1.37 4.59
C HIS A 132 -5.44 -1.36 5.29
N GLY A 133 -4.87 -2.54 5.49
CA GLY A 133 -3.49 -2.70 5.94
C GLY A 133 -2.58 -3.14 4.80
N THR A 134 -1.30 -2.83 4.88
CA THR A 134 -0.29 -3.23 3.88
C THR A 134 0.04 -4.72 3.95
N VAL A 135 -0.12 -5.33 5.12
CA VAL A 135 0.14 -6.77 5.35
C VAL A 135 -1.09 -7.62 5.03
N ALA A 136 -2.30 -7.08 5.33
CA ALA A 136 -3.57 -7.76 5.07
C ALA A 136 -4.55 -6.74 4.47
N TRP A 137 -4.66 -6.76 3.15
CA TRP A 137 -5.57 -5.86 2.43
C TRP A 137 -7.03 -6.19 2.69
N SER A 138 -7.35 -7.46 2.84
CA SER A 138 -8.70 -7.95 3.15
C SER A 138 -8.65 -8.91 4.36
N PRO A 139 -9.64 -8.86 5.27
CA PRO A 139 -10.78 -7.94 5.25
C PRO A 139 -10.39 -6.51 5.61
N SER A 140 -11.08 -5.53 5.03
CA SER A 140 -10.91 -4.12 5.39
C SER A 140 -11.58 -3.82 6.73
N LYS A 141 -11.02 -2.91 7.51
CA LYS A 141 -11.68 -2.32 8.69
C LYS A 141 -12.51 -1.12 8.21
N PHE A 142 -13.82 -1.19 8.37
CA PHE A 142 -14.71 -0.11 7.97
C PHE A 142 -15.17 0.68 9.21
N ASP A 143 -14.78 1.94 9.29
CA ASP A 143 -15.21 2.86 10.34
C ASP A 143 -16.27 3.83 9.82
N HIS A 144 -17.52 3.64 10.26
CA HIS A 144 -18.64 4.49 9.89
C HIS A 144 -18.49 5.95 10.39
N GLY A 145 -17.72 6.18 11.46
CA GLY A 145 -17.48 7.51 11.99
C GLY A 145 -16.76 8.45 11.03
N THR A 146 -16.08 7.89 10.03
CA THR A 146 -15.30 8.63 9.04
C THR A 146 -15.97 8.74 7.67
N VAL A 147 -17.18 8.17 7.53
CA VAL A 147 -17.94 8.17 6.27
C VAL A 147 -19.04 9.21 6.32
N THR A 148 -19.04 10.08 5.33
CA THR A 148 -20.12 11.05 5.12
C THR A 148 -21.02 10.55 3.99
N GLY A 149 -22.32 10.54 4.21
CA GLY A 149 -23.28 10.13 3.20
C GLY A 149 -24.51 9.43 3.78
N ASN A 150 -25.48 9.15 2.92
CA ASN A 150 -26.70 8.45 3.29
C ASN A 150 -26.40 6.95 3.46
N CYS A 151 -26.86 6.36 4.55
CA CYS A 151 -26.71 4.93 4.86
C CYS A 151 -27.16 4.04 3.69
N ALA A 152 -28.27 4.38 3.06
CA ALA A 152 -28.84 3.61 1.94
C ALA A 152 -27.96 3.60 0.69
N SER A 153 -27.00 4.51 0.55
CA SER A 153 -26.07 4.50 -0.59
C SER A 153 -25.19 3.24 -0.60
N CYS A 154 -24.93 2.69 0.57
CA CYS A 154 -24.16 1.45 0.74
C CYS A 154 -25.04 0.28 1.22
N HIS A 155 -26.06 0.56 2.05
CA HIS A 155 -26.96 -0.44 2.64
C HIS A 155 -28.25 -0.58 1.80
N SER A 156 -28.11 -0.90 0.51
CA SER A 156 -29.21 -1.15 -0.43
C SER A 156 -29.12 -2.56 -1.03
N PRO A 157 -30.24 -3.13 -1.49
CA PRO A 157 -30.23 -4.44 -2.16
C PRO A 157 -29.24 -4.48 -3.32
N GLY A 158 -28.36 -5.50 -3.33
CA GLY A 158 -27.31 -5.65 -4.34
C GLY A 158 -26.03 -4.88 -4.09
N SER A 159 -25.95 -4.10 -3.02
CA SER A 159 -24.69 -3.47 -2.57
C SER A 159 -23.83 -4.44 -1.76
N THR A 160 -22.60 -4.02 -1.42
CA THR A 160 -21.67 -4.83 -0.63
C THR A 160 -22.00 -4.87 0.86
N ALA A 161 -22.82 -3.94 1.36
CA ALA A 161 -23.23 -3.87 2.75
C ALA A 161 -24.63 -4.50 2.96
N THR A 162 -24.90 -4.95 4.19
CA THR A 162 -26.18 -5.56 4.54
C THR A 162 -27.32 -4.54 4.38
N ALA A 163 -28.24 -4.83 3.49
CA ALA A 163 -29.47 -4.06 3.28
C ALA A 163 -30.56 -4.39 4.29
N LYS A 164 -31.67 -3.64 4.24
CA LYS A 164 -32.89 -4.00 4.97
C LYS A 164 -33.32 -5.43 4.61
N GLY A 165 -33.51 -6.29 5.62
CA GLY A 165 -33.99 -7.64 5.43
C GLY A 165 -35.49 -7.70 5.00
N PRO A 166 -35.95 -8.83 4.50
CA PRO A 166 -37.35 -8.97 4.03
C PRO A 166 -38.39 -8.78 5.14
N SER A 167 -38.02 -9.00 6.40
CA SER A 167 -38.87 -8.80 7.58
C SER A 167 -38.72 -7.40 8.22
N HIS A 168 -37.89 -6.54 7.62
CA HIS A 168 -37.73 -5.18 8.12
C HIS A 168 -39.03 -4.39 7.97
N LEU A 169 -39.33 -3.57 8.98
CA LEU A 169 -40.44 -2.64 8.91
C LEU A 169 -40.32 -1.74 7.67
N GLN A 170 -41.43 -1.53 6.97
CA GLN A 170 -41.42 -0.61 5.82
C GLN A 170 -41.23 0.81 6.28
N THR A 171 -40.09 1.39 5.91
CA THR A 171 -39.66 2.72 6.33
C THR A 171 -38.99 3.46 5.16
N SER A 172 -38.86 4.75 5.30
CA SER A 172 -37.98 5.56 4.45
C SER A 172 -36.52 5.06 4.56
N ASN A 173 -35.61 5.72 3.88
CA ASN A 173 -34.17 5.41 3.93
C ASN A 173 -33.39 6.24 4.97
N SER A 174 -34.10 6.92 5.89
CA SER A 174 -33.50 7.60 7.04
C SER A 174 -33.25 6.60 8.17
N CYS A 175 -32.22 5.79 8.00
CA CYS A 175 -31.88 4.68 8.91
C CYS A 175 -31.55 5.17 10.32
N GLU A 176 -30.90 6.32 10.41
CA GLU A 176 -30.51 7.01 11.65
C GLU A 176 -31.69 7.43 12.54
N ALA A 177 -32.90 7.47 11.99
CA ALA A 177 -34.12 7.74 12.76
C ALA A 177 -34.48 6.61 13.74
N CYS A 178 -33.92 5.43 13.53
CA CYS A 178 -34.20 4.26 14.36
C CYS A 178 -32.91 3.54 14.83
N HIS A 179 -31.82 3.66 14.11
CA HIS A 179 -30.56 2.95 14.35
C HIS A 179 -29.40 3.88 14.63
N THR A 180 -28.37 3.38 15.29
CA THR A 180 -27.07 4.03 15.40
C THR A 180 -25.98 3.14 14.82
N VAL A 181 -24.88 3.73 14.36
CA VAL A 181 -23.72 2.98 13.84
C VAL A 181 -23.04 2.09 14.88
N GLY A 182 -23.13 2.46 16.16
CA GLY A 182 -22.55 1.69 17.28
C GLY A 182 -23.49 0.65 17.88
N GLY A 183 -24.79 0.71 17.57
CA GLY A 183 -25.83 -0.19 18.10
C GLY A 183 -26.97 -0.36 17.13
N TRP A 184 -26.74 -1.18 16.10
CA TRP A 184 -27.73 -1.40 15.06
C TRP A 184 -28.95 -2.18 15.55
N SER A 185 -28.75 -3.12 16.45
CA SER A 185 -29.82 -3.90 17.04
C SER A 185 -29.56 -4.09 18.55
N PRO A 186 -30.59 -3.89 19.40
CA PRO A 186 -31.93 -3.43 19.08
C PRO A 186 -31.96 -1.96 18.62
N THR A 187 -33.08 -1.55 18.00
CA THR A 187 -33.32 -0.14 17.66
C THR A 187 -33.39 0.71 18.92
N ILE A 188 -32.87 1.92 18.86
CA ILE A 188 -32.91 2.86 20.00
C ILE A 188 -34.28 3.52 20.16
N SER A 189 -34.98 3.72 19.05
CA SER A 189 -36.32 4.32 18.98
C SER A 189 -36.97 3.99 17.65
N VAL A 190 -38.29 4.25 17.55
CA VAL A 190 -38.98 4.17 16.27
C VAL A 190 -39.59 5.54 15.97
N ASP A 191 -39.06 6.21 14.98
CA ASP A 191 -39.63 7.45 14.47
C ASP A 191 -40.80 7.13 13.53
N HIS A 192 -42.03 7.31 14.00
CA HIS A 192 -43.24 7.04 13.24
C HIS A 192 -43.36 7.89 11.96
N THR A 193 -42.70 9.02 11.86
CA THR A 193 -42.72 9.85 10.64
C THR A 193 -41.99 9.17 9.47
N GLN A 194 -41.10 8.23 9.79
CA GLN A 194 -40.36 7.46 8.80
C GLN A 194 -41.00 6.13 8.42
N VAL A 195 -42.07 5.72 9.13
CA VAL A 195 -42.79 4.47 8.88
C VAL A 195 -43.75 4.63 7.71
N ILE A 196 -43.67 3.71 6.75
CA ILE A 196 -44.56 3.65 5.59
C ILE A 196 -45.56 2.49 5.80
N GLY A 197 -46.82 2.81 5.83
CA GLY A 197 -47.89 1.79 6.01
C GLY A 197 -48.92 2.17 7.07
N SER A 198 -49.86 1.26 7.32
CA SER A 198 -50.91 1.49 8.32
C SER A 198 -50.38 1.21 9.76
N CYS A 199 -50.92 1.91 10.74
CA CYS A 199 -50.61 1.66 12.16
C CYS A 199 -50.76 0.19 12.54
N ALA A 200 -51.78 -0.49 11.97
CA ALA A 200 -52.07 -1.90 12.25
C ALA A 200 -51.00 -2.86 11.74
N SER A 201 -50.14 -2.45 10.82
CA SER A 201 -49.03 -3.30 10.32
C SER A 201 -47.96 -3.58 11.40
N CYS A 202 -47.92 -2.77 12.45
CA CYS A 202 -47.02 -2.95 13.59
C CYS A 202 -47.80 -3.10 14.90
N HIS A 203 -48.87 -2.32 15.08
CA HIS A 203 -49.73 -2.39 16.26
C HIS A 203 -50.76 -3.54 16.15
N ASP A 204 -50.23 -4.75 15.96
CA ASP A 204 -50.97 -6.01 15.76
C ASP A 204 -51.08 -6.86 17.04
N GLY A 205 -50.52 -6.39 18.16
CA GLY A 205 -50.43 -7.10 19.41
C GLY A 205 -49.26 -8.11 19.50
N THR A 206 -48.44 -8.23 18.43
CA THR A 206 -47.26 -9.09 18.38
C THR A 206 -45.98 -8.28 18.34
N ARG A 207 -45.91 -7.33 17.42
CA ARG A 207 -44.74 -6.46 17.22
C ARG A 207 -44.79 -5.24 18.15
N ALA A 208 -45.95 -4.65 18.30
CA ALA A 208 -46.22 -3.57 19.23
C ALA A 208 -47.61 -3.73 19.81
N ILE A 209 -47.90 -2.97 20.89
CA ILE A 209 -49.21 -3.03 21.54
C ILE A 209 -50.33 -2.81 20.50
N GLY A 210 -51.18 -3.80 20.35
CA GLY A 210 -52.32 -3.76 19.47
C GLY A 210 -53.48 -2.94 20.03
N ARG A 211 -54.62 -2.95 19.33
CA ARG A 211 -55.86 -2.30 19.78
C ARG A 211 -56.34 -2.96 21.06
N GLY A 212 -56.52 -2.14 22.10
CA GLY A 212 -57.13 -2.61 23.35
C GLY A 212 -58.62 -2.98 23.17
N SER A 213 -59.14 -3.78 24.07
CA SER A 213 -60.56 -4.24 24.06
C SER A 213 -61.60 -3.10 24.09
N LYS A 214 -61.17 -1.89 24.48
CA LYS A 214 -62.03 -0.69 24.51
C LYS A 214 -61.78 0.27 23.34
N HIS A 215 -61.06 -0.21 22.32
CA HIS A 215 -60.81 0.63 21.13
C HIS A 215 -62.11 0.80 20.32
N ILE A 216 -62.34 2.06 19.88
CA ILE A 216 -63.49 2.39 19.04
C ILE A 216 -63.42 1.56 17.74
N PRO A 217 -64.48 0.82 17.36
CA PRO A 217 -64.48 0.17 16.04
C PRO A 217 -64.36 1.20 14.92
N SER A 218 -63.43 0.97 14.03
CA SER A 218 -63.20 1.82 12.83
C SER A 218 -63.28 0.95 11.58
#